data_bc32375438e11e4b39284041ecf16c97
#
_entry.id   bc32375438e11e4b39284041ecf16c97
#
_cell.length_a   1.000
_cell.length_b   1.000
_cell.length_c   1.000
_cell.angle_alpha   90.00
_cell.angle_beta   90.00
_cell.angle_gamma   90.00
#
_symmetry.space_group_name_H-M   'P 1'
#
loop_
_entity.id
_entity.type
_entity.pdbx_description
1 polymer ?
#
loop_
_entity_poly.entity_id
_entity_poly.type
_entity_poly.pdbx_seq_one_letter_code
_entity_poly.pdbx_strand_id
1 'polypeptide(L)'
;MAIQVVILAAGMGTRLGKPWPKPLTPLADGRSILQQQIENVRSVFGDEARISIVVGFKLEMILEAQPDVSFVYNEAYDQTNTSKSLLKALRVSHESGVLWLNGDVVFDKSVLERISDRIKNEKSFVCVNTSAVGEEEVKYTVNANGIINALSKQVQNALGEAVGINFISNKDKAHLIEELNNCADNDYFERGIELAIEKYGVAIEPVDISDLFAVEVDFQADLDRANSNFN
;
A
#
# COMPACT_ATOMS: atom_id res chain seq x y z
N MET A 1 19.41 0.65 -9.65
CA MET A 1 18.53 -0.54 -9.80
C MET A 1 17.11 -0.04 -9.98
N ALA A 2 16.34 -0.67 -10.87
CA ALA A 2 14.92 -0.33 -11.04
C ALA A 2 14.16 -0.66 -9.74
N ILE A 3 13.33 0.27 -9.28
CA ILE A 3 12.45 0.04 -8.12
C ILE A 3 11.40 -1.02 -8.45
N GLN A 4 11.06 -1.86 -7.48
CA GLN A 4 9.91 -2.75 -7.56
C GLN A 4 8.73 -2.12 -6.82
N VAL A 5 7.61 -2.00 -7.52
CA VAL A 5 6.37 -1.46 -6.98
C VAL A 5 5.26 -2.49 -7.12
N VAL A 6 4.54 -2.72 -6.03
CA VAL A 6 3.36 -3.61 -5.98
C VAL A 6 2.13 -2.77 -5.67
N ILE A 7 1.05 -2.94 -6.43
CA ILE A 7 -0.25 -2.32 -6.15
C ILE A 7 -1.23 -3.43 -5.75
N LEU A 8 -1.80 -3.33 -4.55
CA LEU A 8 -2.75 -4.32 -4.03
C LEU A 8 -4.17 -3.99 -4.53
N ALA A 9 -4.64 -4.73 -5.53
CA ALA A 9 -5.88 -4.47 -6.24
C ALA A 9 -6.82 -5.71 -6.31
N ALA A 10 -6.61 -6.70 -5.44
CA ALA A 10 -7.36 -7.97 -5.50
C ALA A 10 -8.74 -7.92 -4.83
N GLY A 11 -8.99 -6.95 -3.96
CA GLY A 11 -10.19 -6.87 -3.12
C GLY A 11 -11.49 -6.57 -3.88
N MET A 12 -12.61 -6.96 -3.30
CA MET A 12 -13.96 -6.76 -3.88
C MET A 12 -14.46 -5.31 -3.80
N GLY A 13 -13.92 -4.48 -2.90
CA GLY A 13 -14.25 -3.04 -2.81
C GLY A 13 -15.74 -2.72 -2.59
N THR A 14 -16.45 -3.53 -1.80
CA THR A 14 -17.92 -3.51 -1.69
C THR A 14 -18.51 -2.23 -1.09
N ARG A 15 -17.74 -1.52 -0.25
CA ARG A 15 -18.21 -0.30 0.46
C ARG A 15 -18.57 0.84 -0.50
N LEU A 16 -17.82 1.02 -1.59
CA LEU A 16 -18.07 2.06 -2.59
C LEU A 16 -19.26 1.71 -3.50
N GLY A 17 -19.73 0.44 -3.50
CA GLY A 17 -20.92 0.01 -4.22
C GLY A 17 -20.84 0.09 -5.75
N LYS A 18 -19.64 0.15 -6.34
CA LYS A 18 -19.46 0.24 -7.80
C LYS A 18 -19.40 -1.15 -8.44
N PRO A 19 -19.85 -1.29 -9.70
CA PRO A 19 -19.86 -2.58 -10.40
C PRO A 19 -18.46 -3.02 -10.90
N TRP A 20 -17.43 -2.20 -10.76
CA TRP A 20 -16.04 -2.46 -11.17
C TRP A 20 -15.10 -2.55 -9.96
N PRO A 21 -13.89 -3.09 -10.13
CA PRO A 21 -12.85 -3.06 -9.08
C PRO A 21 -12.59 -1.66 -8.58
N LYS A 22 -12.48 -1.47 -7.27
CA LYS A 22 -12.27 -0.17 -6.62
C LYS A 22 -11.12 0.64 -7.24
N PRO A 23 -9.94 0.04 -7.59
CA PRO A 23 -8.85 0.75 -8.26
C PRO A 23 -9.19 1.36 -9.62
N LEU A 24 -10.25 0.87 -10.28
CA LEU A 24 -10.74 1.42 -11.55
C LEU A 24 -11.78 2.54 -11.37
N THR A 25 -12.02 3.00 -10.15
CA THR A 25 -12.92 4.14 -9.89
C THR A 25 -12.38 5.39 -10.58
N PRO A 26 -13.21 6.06 -11.43
CA PRO A 26 -12.79 7.27 -12.13
C PRO A 26 -12.68 8.45 -11.19
N LEU A 27 -11.63 9.25 -11.38
CA LEU A 27 -11.38 10.54 -10.75
C LEU A 27 -11.90 11.68 -11.63
N ALA A 28 -11.98 12.90 -11.09
CA ALA A 28 -12.52 14.08 -11.78
C ALA A 28 -11.73 14.45 -13.04
N ASP A 29 -10.43 14.13 -13.11
CA ASP A 29 -9.56 14.36 -14.28
C ASP A 29 -9.67 13.27 -15.37
N GLY A 30 -10.55 12.29 -15.19
CA GLY A 30 -10.83 11.21 -16.13
C GLY A 30 -9.96 9.97 -15.97
N ARG A 31 -8.91 10.00 -15.15
CA ARG A 31 -8.09 8.82 -14.83
C ARG A 31 -8.81 7.92 -13.83
N SER A 32 -8.47 6.64 -13.79
CA SER A 32 -8.78 5.80 -12.63
C SER A 32 -7.77 6.00 -11.49
N ILE A 33 -8.11 5.60 -10.26
CA ILE A 33 -7.17 5.58 -9.13
C ILE A 33 -5.89 4.82 -9.52
N LEU A 34 -6.04 3.64 -10.09
CA LEU A 34 -4.93 2.79 -10.52
C LEU A 34 -4.04 3.48 -11.56
N GLN A 35 -4.64 4.14 -12.55
CA GLN A 35 -3.89 4.88 -13.57
C GLN A 35 -3.11 6.03 -12.95
N GLN A 36 -3.73 6.79 -12.05
CA GLN A 36 -3.08 7.88 -11.32
C GLN A 36 -1.86 7.39 -10.50
N GLN A 37 -1.99 6.24 -9.81
CA GLN A 37 -0.89 5.63 -9.06
C GLN A 37 0.27 5.23 -9.99
N ILE A 38 -0.02 4.56 -11.12
CA ILE A 38 1.00 4.12 -12.09
C ILE A 38 1.73 5.32 -12.70
N GLU A 39 0.99 6.38 -13.08
CA GLU A 39 1.58 7.61 -13.64
C GLU A 39 2.46 8.33 -12.61
N ASN A 40 2.06 8.40 -11.35
CA ASN A 40 2.88 8.95 -10.28
C ASN A 40 4.18 8.15 -10.10
N VAL A 41 4.09 6.81 -10.08
CA VAL A 41 5.27 5.93 -9.98
C VAL A 41 6.23 6.18 -11.15
N ARG A 42 5.73 6.18 -12.38
CA ARG A 42 6.54 6.42 -13.58
C ARG A 42 7.14 7.82 -13.60
N SER A 43 6.37 8.82 -13.18
CA SER A 43 6.83 10.21 -13.11
C SER A 43 8.03 10.42 -12.17
N VAL A 44 8.06 9.70 -11.04
CA VAL A 44 9.11 9.88 -10.01
C VAL A 44 10.27 8.91 -10.20
N PHE A 45 10.00 7.65 -10.57
CA PHE A 45 11.01 6.59 -10.63
C PHE A 45 11.41 6.21 -12.07
N GLY A 46 10.78 6.81 -13.08
CA GLY A 46 11.03 6.53 -14.48
C GLY A 46 10.31 5.30 -15.03
N ASP A 47 10.37 5.11 -16.34
CA ASP A 47 9.71 4.01 -17.05
C ASP A 47 10.31 2.62 -16.74
N GLU A 48 11.51 2.59 -16.16
CA GLU A 48 12.15 1.34 -15.72
C GLU A 48 11.59 0.80 -14.39
N ALA A 49 10.70 1.53 -13.71
CA ALA A 49 10.03 1.04 -12.52
C ALA A 49 9.24 -0.24 -12.84
N ARG A 50 9.52 -1.32 -12.10
CA ARG A 50 8.87 -2.62 -12.28
C ARG A 50 7.57 -2.65 -11.48
N ILE A 51 6.46 -2.38 -12.15
CA ILE A 51 5.13 -2.35 -11.53
C ILE A 51 4.47 -3.71 -11.68
N SER A 52 4.01 -4.26 -10.55
CA SER A 52 3.18 -5.48 -10.50
C SER A 52 1.88 -5.17 -9.77
N ILE A 53 0.76 -5.60 -10.32
CA ILE A 53 -0.56 -5.43 -9.71
C ILE A 53 -1.03 -6.79 -9.18
N VAL A 54 -1.39 -6.83 -7.88
CA VAL A 54 -2.06 -8.01 -7.32
C VAL A 54 -3.53 -7.93 -7.66
N VAL A 55 -4.02 -8.88 -8.44
CA VAL A 55 -5.39 -8.93 -8.96
C VAL A 55 -6.18 -10.09 -8.36
N GLY A 56 -7.51 -9.96 -8.35
CA GLY A 56 -8.43 -10.97 -7.84
C GLY A 56 -9.83 -10.73 -8.40
N PHE A 57 -10.64 -9.93 -7.72
CA PHE A 57 -11.99 -9.59 -8.16
C PHE A 57 -12.00 -8.90 -9.53
N LYS A 58 -12.73 -9.48 -10.50
CA LYS A 58 -12.86 -8.95 -11.88
C LYS A 58 -11.51 -8.59 -12.50
N LEU A 59 -10.54 -9.48 -12.34
CA LEU A 59 -9.15 -9.27 -12.77
C LEU A 59 -9.06 -8.87 -14.27
N GLU A 60 -9.93 -9.38 -15.13
CA GLU A 60 -9.96 -9.08 -16.56
C GLU A 60 -10.10 -7.58 -16.85
N MET A 61 -10.89 -6.87 -16.04
CA MET A 61 -11.05 -5.42 -16.19
C MET A 61 -9.76 -4.65 -15.88
N ILE A 62 -8.99 -5.13 -14.89
CA ILE A 62 -7.69 -4.52 -14.53
C ILE A 62 -6.64 -4.81 -15.60
N LEU A 63 -6.62 -6.05 -16.12
CA LEU A 63 -5.72 -6.44 -17.20
C LEU A 63 -5.95 -5.61 -18.47
N GLU A 64 -7.22 -5.41 -18.84
CA GLU A 64 -7.60 -4.59 -20.00
C GLU A 64 -7.24 -3.10 -19.79
N ALA A 65 -7.42 -2.58 -18.57
CA ALA A 65 -7.14 -1.18 -18.26
C ALA A 65 -5.64 -0.85 -18.19
N GLN A 66 -4.79 -1.83 -17.85
CA GLN A 66 -3.34 -1.62 -17.64
C GLN A 66 -2.51 -2.77 -18.26
N PRO A 67 -2.48 -2.91 -19.61
CA PRO A 67 -1.83 -4.06 -20.26
C PRO A 67 -0.30 -4.07 -20.16
N ASP A 68 0.33 -2.94 -19.82
CA ASP A 68 1.78 -2.74 -19.86
C ASP A 68 2.48 -2.91 -18.49
N VAL A 69 1.89 -3.71 -17.59
CA VAL A 69 2.44 -4.02 -16.27
C VAL A 69 2.40 -5.53 -15.99
N SER A 70 3.08 -5.97 -14.95
CA SER A 70 3.01 -7.37 -14.51
C SER A 70 1.81 -7.62 -13.59
N PHE A 71 1.34 -8.86 -13.54
CA PHE A 71 0.22 -9.23 -12.67
C PHE A 71 0.56 -10.42 -11.78
N VAL A 72 0.06 -10.38 -10.54
CA VAL A 72 0.12 -11.48 -9.58
C VAL A 72 -1.32 -11.82 -9.17
N TYR A 73 -1.77 -13.04 -9.47
CA TYR A 73 -3.13 -13.45 -9.17
C TYR A 73 -3.27 -13.99 -7.75
N ASN A 74 -4.17 -13.40 -6.98
CA ASN A 74 -4.63 -13.98 -5.72
C ASN A 74 -5.93 -14.75 -5.97
N GLU A 75 -5.83 -16.06 -6.19
CA GLU A 75 -6.96 -16.95 -6.49
C GLU A 75 -7.95 -17.07 -5.33
N ALA A 76 -7.50 -16.82 -4.10
CA ALA A 76 -8.30 -16.87 -2.89
C ALA A 76 -8.72 -15.46 -2.39
N TYR A 77 -8.85 -14.49 -3.30
CA TYR A 77 -9.12 -13.08 -2.98
C TYR A 77 -10.42 -12.87 -2.20
N ASP A 78 -11.40 -13.75 -2.36
CA ASP A 78 -12.71 -13.72 -1.71
C ASP A 78 -12.70 -14.40 -0.31
N GLN A 79 -11.62 -15.09 0.04
CA GLN A 79 -11.44 -15.82 1.30
C GLN A 79 -10.27 -15.28 2.13
N THR A 80 -9.44 -14.40 1.54
CA THR A 80 -8.22 -13.88 2.18
C THR A 80 -8.18 -12.37 2.16
N ASN A 81 -7.32 -11.78 3.01
CA ASN A 81 -7.12 -10.36 3.08
C ASN A 81 -5.75 -9.92 2.51
N THR A 82 -5.37 -8.67 2.73
CA THR A 82 -4.19 -8.03 2.15
C THR A 82 -2.87 -8.71 2.51
N SER A 83 -2.79 -9.41 3.67
CA SER A 83 -1.60 -10.20 4.03
C SER A 83 -1.26 -11.25 2.98
N LYS A 84 -2.26 -11.99 2.49
CA LYS A 84 -2.05 -13.05 1.49
C LYS A 84 -1.81 -12.47 0.09
N SER A 85 -2.44 -11.35 -0.24
CA SER A 85 -2.16 -10.62 -1.49
C SER A 85 -0.73 -10.12 -1.55
N LEU A 86 -0.24 -9.46 -0.48
CA LEU A 86 1.15 -9.00 -0.41
C LEU A 86 2.15 -10.17 -0.41
N LEU A 87 1.88 -11.24 0.34
CA LEU A 87 2.70 -12.45 0.36
C LEU A 87 2.96 -13.00 -1.04
N LYS A 88 1.92 -13.12 -1.87
CA LYS A 88 2.04 -13.61 -3.25
C LYS A 88 2.98 -12.72 -4.09
N ALA A 89 2.83 -11.41 -3.98
CA ALA A 89 3.68 -10.47 -4.70
C ALA A 89 5.14 -10.50 -4.24
N LEU A 90 5.39 -10.53 -2.92
CA LEU A 90 6.74 -10.57 -2.38
C LEU A 90 7.49 -11.86 -2.76
N ARG A 91 6.79 -13.01 -2.82
CA ARG A 91 7.37 -14.30 -3.21
C ARG A 91 7.90 -14.34 -4.65
N VAL A 92 7.33 -13.57 -5.55
CA VAL A 92 7.76 -13.48 -6.96
C VAL A 92 8.59 -12.24 -7.25
N SER A 93 8.88 -11.42 -6.22
CA SER A 93 9.70 -10.22 -6.37
C SER A 93 11.19 -10.56 -6.53
N HIS A 94 11.92 -9.64 -7.17
CA HIS A 94 13.39 -9.79 -7.35
C HIS A 94 14.15 -9.45 -6.04
N GLU A 95 15.46 -9.70 -6.04
CA GLU A 95 16.37 -9.36 -4.95
C GLU A 95 16.63 -7.84 -4.87
N SER A 96 15.65 -7.11 -4.37
CA SER A 96 15.69 -5.69 -4.00
C SER A 96 14.53 -5.38 -3.06
N GLY A 97 14.52 -4.21 -2.42
CA GLY A 97 13.37 -3.75 -1.65
C GLY A 97 12.12 -3.60 -2.51
N VAL A 98 10.96 -3.59 -1.88
CA VAL A 98 9.65 -3.50 -2.54
C VAL A 98 8.83 -2.37 -1.90
N LEU A 99 8.41 -1.40 -2.72
CA LEU A 99 7.37 -0.44 -2.40
C LEU A 99 6.01 -1.09 -2.69
N TRP A 100 5.05 -1.01 -1.77
CA TRP A 100 3.69 -1.41 -2.09
C TRP A 100 2.68 -0.34 -1.72
N LEU A 101 1.61 -0.28 -2.51
CA LEU A 101 0.52 0.68 -2.43
C LEU A 101 -0.80 -0.07 -2.27
N ASN A 102 -1.68 0.40 -1.40
CA ASN A 102 -3.08 0.00 -1.46
C ASN A 102 -3.71 0.59 -2.73
N GLY A 103 -4.43 -0.22 -3.50
CA GLY A 103 -4.97 0.13 -4.81
C GLY A 103 -6.13 1.15 -4.79
N ASP A 104 -6.48 1.64 -3.61
CA ASP A 104 -7.56 2.61 -3.36
C ASP A 104 -7.06 3.94 -2.78
N VAL A 105 -5.74 4.13 -2.68
CA VAL A 105 -5.14 5.38 -2.20
C VAL A 105 -4.90 6.33 -3.36
N VAL A 106 -5.49 7.52 -3.31
CA VAL A 106 -5.21 8.64 -4.20
C VAL A 106 -4.23 9.58 -3.52
N PHE A 107 -3.10 9.88 -4.16
CA PHE A 107 -2.05 10.70 -3.55
C PHE A 107 -1.31 11.57 -4.58
N ASP A 108 -0.78 12.70 -4.14
CA ASP A 108 0.09 13.54 -4.96
C ASP A 108 1.48 12.90 -5.12
N LYS A 109 2.10 13.05 -6.30
CA LYS A 109 3.44 12.50 -6.60
C LYS A 109 4.53 12.94 -5.61
N SER A 110 4.36 14.09 -4.95
CA SER A 110 5.27 14.58 -3.91
C SER A 110 5.44 13.61 -2.74
N VAL A 111 4.46 12.72 -2.51
CA VAL A 111 4.60 11.61 -1.54
C VAL A 111 5.73 10.69 -1.97
N LEU A 112 5.76 10.26 -3.23
CA LEU A 112 6.83 9.40 -3.76
C LEU A 112 8.18 10.12 -3.80
N GLU A 113 8.20 11.41 -4.11
CA GLU A 113 9.40 12.24 -4.06
C GLU A 113 9.99 12.27 -2.65
N ARG A 114 9.14 12.46 -1.61
CA ARG A 114 9.53 12.46 -0.18
C ARG A 114 10.17 11.15 0.27
N ILE A 115 9.65 10.00 -0.17
CA ILE A 115 10.15 8.69 0.26
C ILE A 115 11.32 8.17 -0.59
N SER A 116 11.64 8.78 -1.73
CA SER A 116 12.64 8.32 -2.69
C SER A 116 14.01 8.04 -2.08
N ASP A 117 14.50 8.90 -1.20
CA ASP A 117 15.81 8.71 -0.58
C ASP A 117 15.81 7.56 0.44
N ARG A 118 14.68 7.29 1.12
CA ARG A 118 14.56 6.11 1.99
C ARG A 118 14.60 4.82 1.20
N ILE A 119 13.92 4.79 0.05
CA ILE A 119 13.94 3.64 -0.87
C ILE A 119 15.36 3.38 -1.38
N LYS A 120 16.07 4.42 -1.87
CA LYS A 120 17.47 4.30 -2.33
C LYS A 120 18.42 3.81 -1.25
N ASN A 121 18.17 4.15 0.00
CA ASN A 121 18.96 3.74 1.15
C ASN A 121 18.46 2.44 1.81
N GLU A 122 17.54 1.72 1.17
CA GLU A 122 16.98 0.45 1.66
C GLU A 122 16.48 0.54 3.12
N LYS A 123 15.77 1.62 3.46
CA LYS A 123 15.15 1.82 4.77
C LYS A 123 13.69 1.46 4.72
N SER A 124 13.29 0.45 5.49
CA SER A 124 11.89 0.02 5.60
C SER A 124 11.04 1.07 6.31
N PHE A 125 9.85 1.37 5.77
CA PHE A 125 8.96 2.40 6.33
C PHE A 125 7.48 2.14 6.05
N VAL A 126 6.63 2.83 6.80
CA VAL A 126 5.19 3.02 6.56
C VAL A 126 4.93 4.51 6.48
N CYS A 127 4.25 4.99 5.42
CA CYS A 127 3.76 6.36 5.37
C CYS A 127 2.59 6.54 6.32
N VAL A 128 2.60 7.62 7.08
CA VAL A 128 1.63 7.89 8.14
C VAL A 128 1.06 9.31 8.04
N ASN A 129 -0.18 9.46 8.52
CA ASN A 129 -0.84 10.74 8.72
C ASN A 129 -1.04 10.96 10.22
N THR A 130 -0.53 12.07 10.73
CA THR A 130 -0.64 12.45 12.15
C THR A 130 -1.71 13.51 12.42
N SER A 131 -2.36 14.05 11.36
CA SER A 131 -3.35 15.13 11.46
C SER A 131 -4.70 14.66 12.01
N ALA A 132 -5.05 13.40 11.76
CA ALA A 132 -6.29 12.78 12.21
C ALA A 132 -6.08 11.29 12.40
N VAL A 133 -6.94 10.67 13.23
CA VAL A 133 -6.97 9.23 13.44
C VAL A 133 -8.42 8.76 13.32
N GLY A 134 -8.74 8.08 12.23
CA GLY A 134 -10.05 7.47 12.01
C GLY A 134 -10.28 6.24 12.92
N GLU A 135 -11.53 5.94 13.27
CA GLU A 135 -11.84 4.77 14.09
C GLU A 135 -11.50 3.47 13.37
N GLU A 136 -11.77 3.40 12.07
CA GLU A 136 -11.58 2.24 11.20
C GLU A 136 -10.16 2.11 10.62
N GLU A 137 -9.29 3.11 10.85
CA GLU A 137 -7.97 3.18 10.26
C GLU A 137 -6.94 2.33 11.02
N VAL A 138 -5.88 1.92 10.33
CA VAL A 138 -4.74 1.25 10.95
C VAL A 138 -3.87 2.29 11.64
N LYS A 139 -3.78 2.16 12.96
CA LYS A 139 -3.12 3.09 13.87
C LYS A 139 -1.72 2.61 14.23
N TYR A 140 -0.83 3.53 14.61
CA TYR A 140 0.52 3.17 15.01
C TYR A 140 1.00 3.86 16.28
N THR A 141 1.99 3.24 16.92
CA THR A 141 2.84 3.83 17.96
C THR A 141 4.31 3.56 17.64
N VAL A 142 5.21 4.27 18.33
CA VAL A 142 6.65 4.09 18.18
C VAL A 142 7.32 3.79 19.52
N ASN A 143 8.46 3.13 19.47
CA ASN A 143 9.35 2.94 20.63
C ASN A 143 10.20 4.20 20.90
N ALA A 144 11.07 4.15 21.92
CA ALA A 144 11.94 5.26 22.31
C ALA A 144 12.93 5.71 21.20
N ASN A 145 13.17 4.89 20.17
CA ASN A 145 14.03 5.21 19.05
C ASN A 145 13.25 5.78 17.84
N GLY A 146 11.94 6.02 17.98
CA GLY A 146 11.10 6.53 16.90
C GLY A 146 10.72 5.47 15.83
N ILE A 147 10.94 4.18 16.11
CA ILE A 147 10.61 3.06 15.20
C ILE A 147 9.24 2.50 15.59
N ILE A 148 8.41 2.16 14.60
CA ILE A 148 7.08 1.58 14.82
C ILE A 148 7.21 0.30 15.66
N ASN A 149 6.39 0.20 16.71
CA ASN A 149 6.31 -0.96 17.60
C ASN A 149 4.91 -1.57 17.68
N ALA A 150 3.87 -0.85 17.23
CA ALA A 150 2.53 -1.40 17.06
C ALA A 150 1.87 -0.76 15.84
N LEU A 151 1.14 -1.56 15.04
CA LEU A 151 0.53 -1.16 13.78
C LEU A 151 -0.77 -1.95 13.54
N SER A 152 -1.89 -1.51 14.10
CA SER A 152 -3.18 -2.16 13.93
C SER A 152 -4.35 -1.22 14.21
N LYS A 153 -5.56 -1.65 13.86
CA LYS A 153 -6.80 -0.93 14.21
C LYS A 153 -7.06 -0.86 15.71
N GLN A 154 -6.45 -1.75 16.51
CA GLN A 154 -6.66 -1.87 17.95
C GLN A 154 -5.67 -1.04 18.78
N VAL A 155 -4.72 -0.36 18.17
CA VAL A 155 -3.71 0.45 18.86
C VAL A 155 -4.40 1.55 19.66
N GLN A 156 -4.04 1.63 20.96
CA GLN A 156 -4.47 2.70 21.86
C GLN A 156 -3.42 3.81 21.92
N ASN A 157 -3.86 5.04 22.17
CA ASN A 157 -2.99 6.22 22.23
C ASN A 157 -2.12 6.38 20.97
N ALA A 158 -2.74 6.17 19.81
CA ALA A 158 -2.09 6.24 18.52
C ALA A 158 -1.48 7.62 18.24
N LEU A 159 -0.35 7.64 17.57
CA LEU A 159 0.31 8.86 17.08
C LEU A 159 -0.25 9.34 15.74
N GLY A 160 -0.97 8.45 15.02
CA GLY A 160 -1.54 8.71 13.71
C GLY A 160 -2.03 7.40 13.08
N GLU A 161 -2.30 7.44 11.80
CA GLU A 161 -2.79 6.33 11.00
C GLU A 161 -1.86 6.02 9.81
N ALA A 162 -1.81 4.76 9.37
CA ALA A 162 -1.09 4.35 8.16
C ALA A 162 -1.90 4.71 6.91
N VAL A 163 -1.22 5.10 5.83
CA VAL A 163 -1.84 5.63 4.59
C VAL A 163 -1.82 4.62 3.44
N GLY A 164 -1.43 3.37 3.68
CA GLY A 164 -1.39 2.35 2.63
C GLY A 164 -0.26 2.52 1.60
N ILE A 165 0.82 3.23 1.95
CA ILE A 165 2.05 3.39 1.15
C ILE A 165 3.22 2.95 2.00
N ASN A 166 3.90 1.86 1.60
CA ASN A 166 4.84 1.17 2.48
C ASN A 166 6.03 0.62 1.70
N PHE A 167 7.17 0.48 2.35
CA PHE A 167 8.37 -0.11 1.75
C PHE A 167 9.06 -1.08 2.70
N ILE A 168 9.47 -2.23 2.16
CA ILE A 168 10.34 -3.19 2.85
C ILE A 168 11.68 -3.28 2.13
N SER A 169 12.77 -3.16 2.87
CA SER A 169 14.13 -3.33 2.35
C SER A 169 14.38 -4.79 1.92
N ASN A 170 15.34 -5.00 1.04
CA ASN A 170 15.70 -6.34 0.62
C ASN A 170 16.16 -7.23 1.79
N LYS A 171 16.90 -6.67 2.74
CA LYS A 171 17.39 -7.40 3.93
C LYS A 171 16.27 -7.88 4.86
N ASP A 172 15.16 -7.11 4.95
CA ASP A 172 14.06 -7.37 5.87
C ASP A 172 12.93 -8.18 5.20
N LYS A 173 12.91 -8.22 3.87
CA LYS A 173 11.85 -8.82 3.06
C LYS A 173 11.61 -10.30 3.36
N ALA A 174 12.65 -11.08 3.60
CA ALA A 174 12.52 -12.50 3.92
C ALA A 174 11.76 -12.72 5.24
N HIS A 175 12.00 -11.90 6.24
CA HIS A 175 11.30 -11.93 7.52
C HIS A 175 9.82 -11.56 7.36
N LEU A 176 9.53 -10.53 6.56
CA LEU A 176 8.15 -10.16 6.27
C LEU A 176 7.40 -11.27 5.51
N ILE A 177 8.04 -11.92 4.51
CA ILE A 177 7.45 -13.06 3.80
C ILE A 177 7.11 -14.19 4.75
N GLU A 178 8.00 -14.53 5.68
CA GLU A 178 7.77 -15.58 6.68
C GLU A 178 6.56 -15.23 7.55
N GLU A 179 6.47 -14.00 8.07
CA GLU A 179 5.38 -13.62 8.95
C GLU A 179 4.03 -13.41 8.22
N LEU A 180 4.04 -12.92 6.99
CA LEU A 180 2.82 -12.91 6.16
C LEU A 180 2.29 -14.32 5.87
N ASN A 181 3.18 -15.31 5.76
CA ASN A 181 2.76 -16.71 5.63
C ASN A 181 2.11 -17.24 6.92
N ASN A 182 2.58 -16.81 8.10
CA ASN A 182 2.07 -17.17 9.41
C ASN A 182 0.77 -16.43 9.79
N CYS A 183 0.46 -15.30 9.16
CA CYS A 183 -0.81 -14.60 9.35
C CYS A 183 -2.01 -15.49 9.03
N ALA A 184 -3.11 -15.28 9.74
CA ALA A 184 -4.40 -15.85 9.38
C ALA A 184 -4.89 -15.31 8.02
N ASP A 185 -5.82 -16.04 7.38
CA ASP A 185 -6.30 -15.67 6.05
C ASP A 185 -6.99 -14.29 6.02
N ASN A 186 -7.66 -13.93 7.11
CA ASN A 186 -8.35 -12.65 7.25
C ASN A 186 -7.48 -11.50 7.81
N ASP A 187 -6.20 -11.74 8.07
CA ASP A 187 -5.31 -10.70 8.57
C ASP A 187 -4.93 -9.70 7.46
N TYR A 188 -4.82 -8.44 7.84
CA TYR A 188 -4.20 -7.41 7.02
C TYR A 188 -2.67 -7.58 7.02
N PHE A 189 -1.97 -7.01 6.03
CA PHE A 189 -0.50 -7.12 5.95
C PHE A 189 0.21 -6.44 7.13
N GLU A 190 -0.41 -5.49 7.79
CA GLU A 190 0.12 -4.81 8.98
C GLU A 190 0.39 -5.81 10.12
N ARG A 191 -0.42 -6.86 10.23
CA ARG A 191 -0.14 -7.94 11.20
C ARG A 191 1.18 -8.64 10.89
N GLY A 192 1.48 -8.87 9.63
CA GLY A 192 2.78 -9.43 9.21
C GLY A 192 3.95 -8.50 9.55
N ILE A 193 3.76 -7.18 9.39
CA ILE A 193 4.75 -6.18 9.80
C ILE A 193 4.96 -6.21 11.33
N GLU A 194 3.89 -6.20 12.13
CA GLU A 194 4.00 -6.31 13.61
C GLU A 194 4.78 -7.55 14.03
N LEU A 195 4.43 -8.72 13.47
CA LEU A 195 5.12 -9.98 13.78
C LEU A 195 6.60 -9.96 13.37
N ALA A 196 6.94 -9.34 12.24
CA ALA A 196 8.33 -9.17 11.80
C ALA A 196 9.11 -8.23 12.75
N ILE A 197 8.49 -7.18 13.25
CA ILE A 197 9.07 -6.30 14.28
C ILE A 197 9.30 -7.07 15.58
N GLU A 198 8.27 -7.78 16.07
CA GLU A 198 8.30 -8.50 17.35
C GLU A 198 9.35 -9.62 17.35
N LYS A 199 9.42 -10.39 16.27
CA LYS A 199 10.21 -11.63 16.23
C LYS A 199 11.65 -11.42 15.76
N TYR A 200 11.87 -10.50 14.81
CA TYR A 200 13.17 -10.30 14.17
C TYR A 200 13.79 -8.92 14.44
N GLY A 201 13.06 -8.02 15.11
CA GLY A 201 13.53 -6.66 15.34
C GLY A 201 13.65 -5.84 14.06
N VAL A 202 12.80 -6.13 13.05
CA VAL A 202 12.76 -5.34 11.81
C VAL A 202 12.47 -3.89 12.16
N ALA A 203 13.31 -2.96 11.68
CA ALA A 203 13.16 -1.54 11.95
C ALA A 203 12.29 -0.90 10.86
N ILE A 204 11.07 -0.50 11.21
CA ILE A 204 10.12 0.18 10.34
C ILE A 204 9.99 1.65 10.77
N GLU A 205 10.44 2.59 9.93
CA GLU A 205 10.33 4.02 10.19
C GLU A 205 8.91 4.53 9.87
N PRO A 206 8.25 5.34 10.71
CA PRO A 206 7.08 6.09 10.28
C PRO A 206 7.55 7.27 9.42
N VAL A 207 6.95 7.47 8.25
CA VAL A 207 7.20 8.63 7.40
C VAL A 207 5.96 9.49 7.37
N ASP A 208 6.01 10.60 8.09
CA ASP A 208 4.91 11.56 8.14
C ASP A 208 4.73 12.27 6.78
N ILE A 209 3.51 12.15 6.25
CA ILE A 209 3.06 12.79 5.02
C ILE A 209 1.80 13.65 5.25
N SER A 210 1.53 14.06 6.48
CA SER A 210 0.31 14.80 6.86
C SER A 210 0.15 16.15 6.14
N ASP A 211 1.25 16.74 5.67
CA ASP A 211 1.29 17.98 4.90
C ASP A 211 1.15 17.75 3.38
N LEU A 212 1.05 16.52 2.94
CA LEU A 212 0.86 16.12 1.54
C LEU A 212 -0.54 15.55 1.33
N PHE A 213 -0.99 15.59 0.08
CA PHE A 213 -2.28 15.01 -0.24
C PHE A 213 -2.18 13.49 -0.41
N ALA A 214 -2.88 12.76 0.45
CA ALA A 214 -3.14 11.33 0.32
C ALA A 214 -4.48 10.99 0.99
N VAL A 215 -5.30 10.18 0.33
CA VAL A 215 -6.61 9.75 0.83
C VAL A 215 -6.94 8.33 0.37
N GLU A 216 -7.32 7.47 1.29
CA GLU A 216 -7.92 6.17 0.99
C GLU A 216 -9.39 6.36 0.63
N VAL A 217 -9.82 5.82 -0.50
CA VAL A 217 -11.18 6.00 -1.05
C VAL A 217 -12.04 4.81 -0.66
N ASP A 218 -12.65 4.82 0.50
CA ASP A 218 -13.55 3.78 0.97
C ASP A 218 -15.03 4.08 0.69
N PHE A 219 -15.41 5.35 0.83
CA PHE A 219 -16.78 5.83 0.68
C PHE A 219 -16.87 6.95 -0.36
N GLN A 220 -18.09 7.31 -0.73
CA GLN A 220 -18.32 8.41 -1.69
C GLN A 220 -17.73 9.75 -1.20
N ALA A 221 -17.77 10.02 0.11
CA ALA A 221 -17.18 11.23 0.69
C ALA A 221 -15.65 11.30 0.50
N ASP A 222 -14.96 10.15 0.54
CA ASP A 222 -13.51 10.09 0.28
C ASP A 222 -13.22 10.34 -1.20
N LEU A 223 -14.04 9.79 -2.09
CA LEU A 223 -13.94 10.06 -3.53
C LEU A 223 -14.17 11.54 -3.85
N ASP A 224 -15.13 12.17 -3.20
CA ASP A 224 -15.40 13.60 -3.36
C ASP A 224 -14.21 14.44 -2.87
N ARG A 225 -13.59 14.04 -1.75
CA ARG A 225 -12.36 14.64 -1.22
C ARG A 225 -11.18 14.43 -2.17
N ALA A 226 -11.01 13.22 -2.72
CA ALA A 226 -9.99 12.93 -3.73
C ALA A 226 -10.15 13.81 -4.97
N ASN A 227 -11.38 13.95 -5.46
CA ASN A 227 -11.70 14.74 -6.64
C ASN A 227 -11.48 16.24 -6.44
N SER A 228 -11.61 16.76 -5.22
CA SER A 228 -11.36 18.17 -4.94
C SER A 228 -9.90 18.59 -5.18
N ASN A 229 -8.97 17.65 -5.18
CA ASN A 229 -7.56 17.91 -5.47
C ASN A 229 -7.23 18.03 -6.97
N PHE A 230 -8.16 17.64 -7.86
CA PHE A 230 -7.98 17.65 -9.32
C PHE A 230 -8.78 18.76 -10.04
N ASN A 231 -9.46 19.64 -9.28
CA ASN A 231 -10.25 20.77 -9.78
C ASN A 231 -9.45 22.08 -9.82
#